data_0449e6bd7a691c7939ee5e706878bff5
#
_entry.id   0449e6bd7a691c7939ee5e706878bff5
#
_cell.length_a   1.000
_cell.length_b   1.000
_cell.length_c   1.000
_cell.angle_alpha   90.00
_cell.angle_beta   90.00
_cell.angle_gamma   90.00
#
_symmetry.space_group_name_H-M   'P 1'
#
loop_
_entity.id
_entity.type
_entity.pdbx_description
1 polymer ?
#
loop_
_entity_poly.entity_id
_entity_poly.type
_entity_poly.pdbx_seq_one_letter_code
_entity_poly.pdbx_strand_id
1 'polypeptide(L)'
;MPIISAFLNRVCLLGAFIAIPGFSLAQDIKNPEKTTPNVQDNNASAIKPLRALRPDIQVNHVMQVEPKAVRLLYHAGTGDLWYTTFDGDVYQIKNTKNSAPMSQKIFSADDHGITRLQGAVFLKNSLFLCGNVSVNNNKGTKGRMVRFDLASTGKAKMTEVFNTVEYGTNKTTFDHGWNALEISPDGKFIYVNSGARTDHGEVQDNGGLYPNARNGALTANIFRFPVTAQNITLPDNTAELKAKGYLYAEGIRNAYDLAFDPDGKLFGVSNSPDYDMPEDMFWIREGHHYGFPWVMGGIENPQQYPDWQPSPETDPFINKFAHAWQVKYFHNDPDFPKRPEGVKFSPGVQNLGPDANEYRTNAGKVVDGDQTGVTTSTFTPHASPLGLFFDKKKVLASDLKGDGFVIRYTLGSRSVLMKPFTQEGADLLHLKLTYNKAADNYYVKTTRLVDGFKEATDAVLVGNDVYVIEYSGRNKGNLWKITLPKDSKAKITEFVRSEK
;
A
#
# COMPACT_ATOMS: atom_id res chain seq x y z
N MET A 1 -33.84 -57.49 -3.31
CA MET A 1 -32.68 -58.16 -3.92
C MET A 1 -32.60 -57.82 -5.40
N PRO A 2 -31.40 -57.48 -5.96
CA PRO A 2 -30.06 -57.22 -5.45
C PRO A 2 -29.61 -55.75 -5.74
N ILE A 3 -28.83 -55.22 -4.92
CA ILE A 3 -27.48 -54.65 -4.84
C ILE A 3 -26.77 -54.50 -6.21
N ILE A 4 -26.50 -53.22 -6.60
CA ILE A 4 -25.40 -52.85 -7.48
C ILE A 4 -24.67 -51.64 -6.89
N SER A 5 -23.40 -51.87 -6.61
CA SER A 5 -22.36 -50.99 -6.15
C SER A 5 -22.04 -49.93 -7.18
N ALA A 6 -21.98 -48.65 -6.78
CA ALA A 6 -21.46 -47.55 -7.57
C ALA A 6 -20.10 -47.12 -7.07
N PHE A 7 -19.11 -47.22 -7.93
CA PHE A 7 -17.76 -46.69 -7.77
C PHE A 7 -17.78 -45.16 -7.68
N LEU A 8 -17.35 -44.61 -6.55
CA LEU A 8 -17.03 -43.18 -6.43
C LEU A 8 -15.57 -43.00 -6.84
N ASN A 9 -15.38 -42.42 -8.01
CA ASN A 9 -14.10 -41.82 -8.40
C ASN A 9 -13.90 -40.57 -7.57
N ARG A 10 -12.94 -40.61 -6.66
CA ARG A 10 -12.39 -39.43 -5.99
C ARG A 10 -11.50 -38.68 -6.96
N VAL A 11 -12.01 -37.60 -7.54
CA VAL A 11 -11.16 -36.53 -8.11
C VAL A 11 -10.81 -35.60 -6.98
N CYS A 12 -9.60 -35.73 -6.46
CA CYS A 12 -9.00 -34.71 -5.61
C CYS A 12 -8.68 -33.46 -6.46
N LEU A 13 -9.59 -32.51 -6.50
CA LEU A 13 -9.26 -31.14 -6.89
C LEU A 13 -8.50 -30.49 -5.72
N LEU A 14 -7.17 -30.45 -5.82
CA LEU A 14 -6.37 -29.50 -5.07
C LEU A 14 -6.74 -28.10 -5.57
N GLY A 15 -7.72 -27.49 -4.95
CA GLY A 15 -7.95 -26.05 -5.04
C GLY A 15 -6.81 -25.34 -4.33
N ALA A 16 -5.82 -24.87 -5.09
CA ALA A 16 -4.86 -23.93 -4.58
C ALA A 16 -5.59 -22.63 -4.27
N PHE A 17 -5.94 -22.39 -3.02
CA PHE A 17 -6.39 -21.10 -2.54
C PHE A 17 -5.23 -20.11 -2.65
N ILE A 18 -5.22 -19.37 -3.76
CA ILE A 18 -4.33 -18.23 -3.93
C ILE A 18 -5.07 -17.03 -3.30
N ALA A 19 -4.85 -16.84 -2.00
CA ALA A 19 -5.20 -15.58 -1.37
C ALA A 19 -4.32 -14.50 -2.00
N ILE A 20 -4.91 -13.60 -2.76
CA ILE A 20 -4.25 -12.37 -3.18
C ILE A 20 -4.24 -11.49 -1.94
N PRO A 21 -3.08 -11.10 -1.43
CA PRO A 21 -3.04 -10.14 -0.36
C PRO A 21 -3.30 -8.74 -0.91
N GLY A 22 -4.57 -8.37 -1.06
CA GLY A 22 -4.90 -7.04 -0.68
C GLY A 22 -4.67 -7.01 0.83
N PHE A 23 -3.63 -6.39 1.33
CA PHE A 23 -3.14 -6.41 2.70
C PHE A 23 -4.21 -6.57 3.78
N SER A 24 -4.73 -7.75 3.93
CA SER A 24 -5.45 -8.24 5.07
C SER A 24 -4.93 -9.62 5.37
N LEU A 25 -4.06 -9.71 6.33
CA LEU A 25 -3.56 -10.97 6.85
C LEU A 25 -4.70 -11.65 7.62
N ALA A 26 -5.32 -12.63 7.00
CA ALA A 26 -6.19 -13.55 7.71
C ALA A 26 -5.39 -14.20 8.87
N GLN A 27 -5.93 -14.09 10.07
CA GLN A 27 -5.39 -14.79 11.23
C GLN A 27 -5.44 -16.29 11.00
N ASP A 28 -4.34 -16.98 11.33
CA ASP A 28 -4.29 -18.42 11.43
C ASP A 28 -5.37 -18.92 12.40
N ILE A 29 -6.39 -19.60 11.85
CA ILE A 29 -7.30 -20.43 12.66
C ILE A 29 -6.45 -21.62 13.12
N LYS A 30 -6.19 -21.71 14.42
CA LYS A 30 -5.53 -22.86 15.04
C LYS A 30 -6.38 -24.12 14.76
N ASN A 31 -5.93 -24.95 13.86
CA ASN A 31 -6.35 -26.33 13.77
C ASN A 31 -5.49 -27.19 14.72
N PRO A 32 -6.08 -28.14 15.46
CA PRO A 32 -5.29 -28.98 16.37
C PRO A 32 -4.34 -29.88 15.60
N GLU A 33 -3.19 -30.06 16.17
CA GLU A 33 -2.01 -30.80 15.73
C GLU A 33 -2.31 -32.13 15.03
N LYS A 34 -1.86 -32.24 13.78
CA LYS A 34 -1.39 -33.51 13.23
C LYS A 34 0.13 -33.39 13.02
N THR A 35 0.86 -34.04 13.89
CA THR A 35 2.30 -34.26 13.76
C THR A 35 2.58 -34.99 12.46
N THR A 36 3.19 -34.31 11.51
CA THR A 36 3.92 -34.91 10.39
C THR A 36 5.41 -34.64 10.56
N PRO A 37 6.29 -35.60 10.20
CA PRO A 37 7.69 -35.53 10.55
C PRO A 37 8.42 -34.38 9.85
N ASN A 38 9.34 -33.76 10.58
CA ASN A 38 10.31 -32.75 10.13
C ASN A 38 11.04 -33.23 8.85
N VAL A 39 10.62 -32.72 7.70
CA VAL A 39 11.48 -32.63 6.54
C VAL A 39 12.23 -31.31 6.68
N GLN A 40 13.48 -31.37 7.07
CA GLN A 40 14.40 -30.25 6.97
C GLN A 40 14.56 -29.92 5.47
N ASP A 41 13.82 -28.92 4.99
CA ASP A 41 14.08 -28.29 3.69
C ASP A 41 15.39 -27.50 3.77
N ASN A 42 16.50 -28.19 3.59
CA ASN A 42 17.85 -27.62 3.41
C ASN A 42 18.04 -27.13 1.95
N ASN A 43 17.03 -26.51 1.35
CA ASN A 43 17.20 -25.76 0.11
C ASN A 43 16.98 -24.26 0.40
N ALA A 44 18.05 -23.58 0.81
CA ALA A 44 18.16 -22.12 0.61
C ALA A 44 18.11 -21.91 -0.91
N SER A 45 16.92 -21.70 -1.47
CA SER A 45 16.78 -21.37 -2.89
C SER A 45 17.61 -20.11 -3.14
N ALA A 46 18.52 -20.18 -4.10
CA ALA A 46 19.40 -19.07 -4.45
C ALA A 46 18.53 -17.82 -4.73
N ILE A 47 18.90 -16.69 -4.12
CA ILE A 47 18.19 -15.41 -4.30
C ILE A 47 18.27 -15.05 -5.79
N LYS A 48 17.12 -15.01 -6.46
CA LYS A 48 17.05 -14.63 -7.87
C LYS A 48 17.42 -13.14 -7.99
N PRO A 49 18.43 -12.77 -8.79
CA PRO A 49 18.80 -11.37 -8.97
C PRO A 49 17.66 -10.60 -9.69
N LEU A 50 17.47 -9.35 -9.29
CA LEU A 50 16.63 -8.40 -10.02
C LEU A 50 17.28 -8.01 -11.35
N ARG A 51 16.49 -7.54 -12.30
CA ARG A 51 16.95 -7.09 -13.60
C ARG A 51 16.88 -5.56 -13.70
N ALA A 52 18.02 -4.90 -13.86
CA ALA A 52 18.08 -3.51 -14.27
C ALA A 52 17.75 -3.39 -15.76
N LEU A 53 16.90 -2.46 -16.13
CA LEU A 53 16.47 -2.22 -17.51
C LEU A 53 17.24 -1.05 -18.17
N ARG A 54 18.10 -0.38 -17.40
CA ARG A 54 19.04 0.63 -17.87
C ARG A 54 20.48 0.22 -17.51
N PRO A 55 21.46 0.39 -18.39
CA PRO A 55 22.85 -0.06 -18.16
C PRO A 55 23.58 0.76 -17.07
N ASP A 56 23.09 1.96 -16.75
CA ASP A 56 23.64 2.86 -15.73
C ASP A 56 23.00 2.66 -14.34
N ILE A 57 22.14 1.65 -14.18
CA ILE A 57 21.54 1.25 -12.91
C ILE A 57 22.24 -0.02 -12.39
N GLN A 58 22.66 0.00 -11.13
CA GLN A 58 23.23 -1.15 -10.45
C GLN A 58 22.27 -1.69 -9.41
N VAL A 59 22.16 -3.01 -9.30
CA VAL A 59 21.30 -3.70 -8.34
C VAL A 59 22.12 -4.65 -7.49
N ASN A 60 21.97 -4.55 -6.17
CA ASN A 60 22.67 -5.39 -5.20
C ASN A 60 21.70 -5.91 -4.15
N HIS A 61 21.79 -7.19 -3.82
CA HIS A 61 21.16 -7.75 -2.63
C HIS A 61 21.95 -7.31 -1.40
N VAL A 62 21.28 -6.77 -0.38
CA VAL A 62 21.94 -6.27 0.85
C VAL A 62 21.91 -7.33 1.93
N MET A 63 20.72 -7.81 2.28
CA MET A 63 20.53 -8.84 3.31
C MET A 63 19.09 -9.39 3.25
N GLN A 64 18.84 -10.46 3.99
CA GLN A 64 17.50 -10.90 4.28
C GLN A 64 16.94 -10.14 5.49
N VAL A 65 15.63 -9.87 5.47
CA VAL A 65 14.87 -9.20 6.54
C VAL A 65 13.84 -10.17 7.13
N GLU A 66 13.31 -9.85 8.29
CA GLU A 66 12.28 -10.69 8.93
C GLU A 66 10.99 -10.73 8.09
N PRO A 67 10.19 -11.81 8.22
CA PRO A 67 8.94 -11.96 7.49
C PRO A 67 7.98 -10.79 7.72
N LYS A 68 7.11 -10.56 6.74
CA LYS A 68 6.05 -9.54 6.80
C LYS A 68 6.59 -8.11 6.97
N ALA A 69 7.76 -7.81 6.42
CA ALA A 69 8.29 -6.45 6.40
C ALA A 69 7.39 -5.54 5.54
N VAL A 70 6.97 -4.37 6.08
CA VAL A 70 5.94 -3.52 5.45
C VAL A 70 6.36 -2.08 5.26
N ARG A 71 7.27 -1.53 6.07
CA ARG A 71 7.79 -0.17 5.93
C ARG A 71 9.30 -0.14 6.04
N LEU A 72 9.91 0.68 5.21
CA LEU A 72 11.35 0.91 5.17
C LEU A 72 11.62 2.40 5.40
N LEU A 73 12.50 2.72 6.35
CA LEU A 73 12.77 4.06 6.80
C LEU A 73 14.27 4.35 6.77
N TYR A 74 14.62 5.61 6.59
CA TYR A 74 15.98 6.10 6.76
C TYR A 74 16.04 7.11 7.91
N HIS A 75 16.85 6.84 8.92
CA HIS A 75 17.11 7.76 10.01
C HIS A 75 18.33 8.63 9.69
N ALA A 76 18.07 9.87 9.25
CA ALA A 76 19.13 10.76 8.77
C ALA A 76 20.19 11.09 9.84
N GLY A 77 19.81 11.07 11.13
CA GLY A 77 20.72 11.41 12.23
C GLY A 77 21.82 10.37 12.47
N THR A 78 21.53 9.08 12.25
CA THR A 78 22.51 7.97 12.43
C THR A 78 23.00 7.40 11.09
N GLY A 79 22.27 7.64 10.00
CA GLY A 79 22.54 7.04 8.70
C GLY A 79 22.09 5.58 8.58
N ASP A 80 21.29 5.09 9.52
CA ASP A 80 20.79 3.72 9.54
C ASP A 80 19.47 3.58 8.81
N LEU A 81 19.23 2.40 8.24
CA LEU A 81 17.91 1.98 7.80
C LEU A 81 17.15 1.35 8.96
N TRP A 82 15.83 1.50 8.93
CA TRP A 82 14.91 0.87 9.84
C TRP A 82 13.79 0.23 9.04
N TYR A 83 13.18 -0.82 9.56
CA TYR A 83 11.97 -1.39 8.97
C TYR A 83 11.01 -1.88 10.03
N THR A 84 9.73 -1.96 9.65
CA THR A 84 8.69 -2.52 10.50
C THR A 84 8.12 -3.77 9.88
N THR A 85 7.58 -4.65 10.72
CA THR A 85 6.79 -5.79 10.28
C THR A 85 5.32 -5.55 10.56
N PHE A 86 4.45 -6.19 9.81
CA PHE A 86 3.00 -6.10 10.01
C PHE A 86 2.57 -6.50 11.43
N ASP A 87 3.25 -7.47 12.03
CA ASP A 87 2.95 -7.99 13.38
C ASP A 87 3.42 -7.05 14.51
N GLY A 88 4.00 -5.89 14.19
CA GLY A 88 4.33 -4.84 15.15
C GLY A 88 5.80 -4.76 15.55
N ASP A 89 6.68 -5.58 15.00
CA ASP A 89 8.10 -5.46 15.30
C ASP A 89 8.75 -4.32 14.53
N VAL A 90 9.71 -3.64 15.17
CA VAL A 90 10.50 -2.54 14.59
C VAL A 90 11.97 -2.89 14.71
N TYR A 91 12.68 -2.86 13.58
CA TYR A 91 14.08 -3.22 13.46
C TYR A 91 14.94 -2.05 12.99
N GLN A 92 16.16 -1.96 13.50
CA GLN A 92 17.23 -1.08 13.01
C GLN A 92 18.25 -1.91 12.25
N ILE A 93 18.66 -1.46 11.07
CA ILE A 93 19.73 -2.07 10.26
C ILE A 93 20.96 -1.15 10.31
N LYS A 94 22.03 -1.62 10.91
CA LYS A 94 23.33 -0.94 10.98
C LYS A 94 24.26 -1.43 9.89
N ASN A 95 25.26 -0.63 9.56
CA ASN A 95 26.34 -0.99 8.62
C ASN A 95 25.85 -1.30 7.19
N THR A 96 24.76 -0.66 6.72
CA THR A 96 24.24 -0.87 5.35
C THR A 96 25.23 -0.52 4.23
N LYS A 97 26.25 0.26 4.55
CA LYS A 97 27.37 0.59 3.64
C LYS A 97 28.52 -0.43 3.67
N ASN A 98 28.49 -1.37 4.59
CA ASN A 98 29.53 -2.38 4.81
C ASN A 98 29.08 -3.76 4.30
N SER A 99 30.03 -4.67 4.16
CA SER A 99 29.79 -6.04 3.69
C SER A 99 28.98 -6.93 4.67
N ALA A 100 28.74 -6.48 5.89
CA ALA A 100 28.02 -7.23 6.92
C ALA A 100 26.97 -6.36 7.64
N PRO A 101 25.84 -6.01 6.98
CA PRO A 101 24.74 -5.32 7.65
C PRO A 101 24.10 -6.21 8.71
N MET A 102 23.70 -5.62 9.85
CA MET A 102 23.07 -6.32 10.96
C MET A 102 21.71 -5.71 11.28
N SER A 103 20.70 -6.56 11.43
CA SER A 103 19.36 -6.18 11.87
C SER A 103 19.17 -6.48 13.34
N GLN A 104 18.66 -5.51 14.09
CA GLN A 104 18.37 -5.61 15.52
C GLN A 104 16.95 -5.15 15.79
N LYS A 105 16.14 -5.97 16.49
CA LYS A 105 14.82 -5.58 16.96
C LYS A 105 14.95 -4.51 18.06
N ILE A 106 14.25 -3.40 17.90
CA ILE A 106 14.27 -2.25 18.82
C ILE A 106 12.96 -2.17 19.61
N PHE A 107 11.82 -2.38 18.94
CA PHE A 107 10.49 -2.39 19.55
C PHE A 107 9.68 -3.57 19.05
N SER A 108 8.71 -3.98 19.85
CA SER A 108 7.69 -4.99 19.54
C SER A 108 6.29 -4.42 19.70
N ALA A 109 5.27 -5.17 19.32
CA ALA A 109 3.87 -4.78 19.53
C ALA A 109 3.55 -4.51 21.01
N ASP A 110 4.23 -5.17 21.96
CA ASP A 110 4.03 -4.97 23.39
C ASP A 110 4.50 -3.58 23.85
N ASP A 111 5.49 -2.99 23.18
CA ASP A 111 6.03 -1.68 23.53
C ASP A 111 5.10 -0.53 23.11
N HIS A 112 4.30 -0.69 22.06
CA HIS A 112 3.47 0.38 21.50
C HIS A 112 1.99 0.03 21.37
N GLY A 113 1.60 -1.23 21.58
CA GLY A 113 0.20 -1.67 21.57
C GLY A 113 -0.49 -1.67 20.20
N ILE A 114 0.26 -1.65 19.08
CA ILE A 114 -0.27 -1.74 17.72
C ILE A 114 -0.05 -3.16 17.22
N THR A 115 -1.12 -3.91 16.97
CA THR A 115 -1.06 -5.33 16.60
C THR A 115 -1.05 -5.57 15.08
N ARG A 116 -1.35 -4.54 14.29
CA ARG A 116 -1.30 -4.52 12.83
C ARG A 116 -0.61 -3.22 12.40
N LEU A 117 0.72 -3.22 12.44
CA LEU A 117 1.55 -2.04 12.18
C LEU A 117 1.79 -1.89 10.68
N GLN A 118 1.35 -0.78 10.10
CA GLN A 118 1.46 -0.54 8.66
C GLN A 118 2.00 0.86 8.29
N GLY A 119 2.09 1.78 9.25
CA GLY A 119 2.60 3.12 9.03
C GLY A 119 3.78 3.43 9.92
N ALA A 120 4.84 4.01 9.36
CA ALA A 120 5.99 4.48 10.12
C ALA A 120 6.68 5.64 9.40
N VAL A 121 7.16 6.63 10.14
CA VAL A 121 7.94 7.75 9.60
C VAL A 121 8.83 8.38 10.68
N PHE A 122 9.99 8.89 10.27
CA PHE A 122 10.85 9.68 11.13
C PHE A 122 10.63 11.18 10.95
N LEU A 123 10.58 11.90 12.08
CA LEU A 123 10.82 13.34 12.12
C LEU A 123 12.03 13.58 13.06
N LYS A 124 13.22 13.84 12.50
CA LYS A 124 14.48 13.90 13.27
C LYS A 124 14.67 12.61 14.08
N ASN A 125 14.72 12.72 15.41
CA ASN A 125 14.86 11.59 16.34
C ASN A 125 13.50 11.07 16.88
N SER A 126 12.39 11.53 16.34
CA SER A 126 11.06 11.02 16.70
C SER A 126 10.58 10.01 15.65
N LEU A 127 10.29 8.80 16.07
CA LEU A 127 9.69 7.74 15.26
C LEU A 127 8.19 7.71 15.53
N PHE A 128 7.39 7.94 14.50
CA PHE A 128 5.95 7.76 14.54
C PHE A 128 5.58 6.38 13.99
N LEU A 129 4.70 5.67 14.69
CA LEU A 129 4.16 4.37 14.31
C LEU A 129 2.65 4.44 14.28
N CYS A 130 2.01 3.88 13.24
CA CYS A 130 0.56 3.88 13.09
C CYS A 130 0.05 2.53 12.57
N GLY A 131 -1.14 2.16 13.03
CA GLY A 131 -1.80 0.94 12.59
C GLY A 131 -3.09 0.67 13.36
N ASN A 132 -3.50 -0.58 13.40
CA ASN A 132 -4.72 -1.00 14.07
C ASN A 132 -4.45 -1.84 15.31
N VAL A 133 -5.37 -1.73 16.26
CA VAL A 133 -5.46 -2.57 17.46
C VAL A 133 -6.77 -3.34 17.39
N SER A 134 -6.70 -4.66 17.42
CA SER A 134 -7.91 -5.50 17.47
C SER A 134 -8.53 -5.45 18.89
N VAL A 135 -9.83 -5.28 18.96
CA VAL A 135 -10.61 -5.23 20.21
C VAL A 135 -11.81 -6.18 20.14
N ASN A 136 -12.46 -6.44 21.29
CA ASN A 136 -13.67 -7.26 21.39
C ASN A 136 -13.57 -8.62 20.68
N ASN A 137 -12.52 -9.39 21.00
CA ASN A 137 -12.27 -10.69 20.36
C ASN A 137 -12.22 -10.60 18.82
N ASN A 138 -11.59 -9.54 18.31
CA ASN A 138 -11.44 -9.23 16.88
C ASN A 138 -12.77 -8.89 16.15
N LYS A 139 -13.82 -8.52 16.83
CA LYS A 139 -15.05 -7.99 16.22
C LYS A 139 -15.00 -6.49 15.98
N GLY A 140 -14.10 -5.80 16.68
CA GLY A 140 -13.84 -4.38 16.54
C GLY A 140 -12.37 -4.08 16.33
N THR A 141 -12.09 -2.87 15.93
CA THR A 141 -10.73 -2.33 15.74
C THR A 141 -10.67 -0.88 16.22
N LYS A 142 -9.47 -0.42 16.52
CA LYS A 142 -9.14 0.99 16.74
C LYS A 142 -7.93 1.34 15.91
N GLY A 143 -7.93 2.50 15.27
CA GLY A 143 -6.73 3.12 14.78
C GLY A 143 -5.91 3.67 15.95
N ARG A 144 -4.60 3.52 15.89
CA ARG A 144 -3.68 4.04 16.91
C ARG A 144 -2.42 4.59 16.27
N MET A 145 -1.97 5.75 16.75
CA MET A 145 -0.68 6.32 16.42
C MET A 145 0.09 6.63 17.70
N VAL A 146 1.35 6.27 17.75
CA VAL A 146 2.28 6.62 18.83
C VAL A 146 3.52 7.27 18.27
N ARG A 147 4.21 8.06 19.10
CA ARG A 147 5.51 8.65 18.83
C ARG A 147 6.52 8.18 19.87
N PHE A 148 7.66 7.68 19.41
CA PHE A 148 8.83 7.42 20.24
C PHE A 148 9.86 8.53 20.02
N ASP A 149 10.19 9.26 21.06
CA ASP A 149 11.31 10.20 21.07
C ASP A 149 12.57 9.40 21.46
N LEU A 150 13.41 9.11 20.44
CA LEU A 150 14.62 8.31 20.61
C LEU A 150 15.69 9.13 21.33
N ALA A 151 16.10 8.69 22.51
CA ALA A 151 17.16 9.31 23.26
C ALA A 151 18.55 8.82 22.76
N SER A 152 19.57 9.64 22.86
CA SER A 152 20.95 9.22 22.63
C SER A 152 21.45 8.22 23.68
N THR A 153 20.85 8.26 24.87
CA THR A 153 21.09 7.33 25.99
C THR A 153 19.79 7.07 26.73
N GLY A 154 19.56 5.84 27.17
CA GLY A 154 18.38 5.47 27.95
C GLY A 154 17.21 4.93 27.11
N LYS A 155 16.04 4.77 27.75
CA LYS A 155 14.82 4.28 27.07
C LYS A 155 14.17 5.40 26.27
N ALA A 156 13.69 5.07 25.07
CA ALA A 156 12.86 5.95 24.26
C ALA A 156 11.56 6.31 25.03
N LYS A 157 11.17 7.58 24.95
CA LYS A 157 9.90 8.04 25.53
C LYS A 157 8.77 7.85 24.54
N MET A 158 7.76 7.05 24.88
CA MET A 158 6.55 6.91 24.08
C MET A 158 5.51 7.99 24.46
N THR A 159 4.86 8.54 23.48
CA THR A 159 3.69 9.44 23.59
C THR A 159 2.60 8.92 22.67
N GLU A 160 1.38 8.75 23.18
CA GLU A 160 0.22 8.46 22.34
C GLU A 160 -0.17 9.72 21.57
N VAL A 161 -0.23 9.63 20.25
CA VAL A 161 -0.67 10.75 19.38
C VAL A 161 -2.18 10.74 19.29
N PHE A 162 -2.75 9.63 18.82
CA PHE A 162 -4.20 9.41 18.83
C PHE A 162 -4.59 7.94 19.01
N ASN A 163 -5.79 7.75 19.49
CA ASN A 163 -6.63 6.56 19.31
C ASN A 163 -7.94 6.95 18.64
N THR A 164 -8.55 6.06 17.89
CA THR A 164 -9.94 6.23 17.47
C THR A 164 -10.90 5.68 18.53
N VAL A 165 -12.18 6.06 18.48
CA VAL A 165 -13.24 5.23 19.05
C VAL A 165 -13.19 3.85 18.40
N GLU A 166 -13.80 2.86 19.04
CA GLU A 166 -13.95 1.55 18.46
C GLU A 166 -14.90 1.59 17.27
N TYR A 167 -14.55 0.90 16.20
CA TYR A 167 -15.43 0.64 15.06
C TYR A 167 -15.32 -0.83 14.64
N GLY A 168 -16.34 -1.32 13.95
CA GLY A 168 -16.37 -2.73 13.52
C GLY A 168 -15.23 -3.07 12.55
N THR A 169 -14.78 -4.29 12.51
CA THR A 169 -13.84 -4.82 11.50
C THR A 169 -14.52 -5.84 10.60
N ASN A 170 -14.10 -5.95 9.35
CA ASN A 170 -14.58 -6.97 8.43
C ASN A 170 -13.86 -8.30 8.59
N LYS A 171 -12.64 -8.30 9.06
CA LYS A 171 -11.77 -9.48 9.06
C LYS A 171 -11.66 -10.16 7.68
N THR A 172 -11.69 -9.36 6.64
CA THR A 172 -11.52 -9.81 5.27
C THR A 172 -10.18 -9.34 4.72
N THR A 173 -9.81 -9.82 3.54
CA THR A 173 -8.62 -9.36 2.84
C THR A 173 -8.68 -7.88 2.44
N PHE A 174 -9.86 -7.26 2.52
CA PHE A 174 -10.10 -5.87 2.11
C PHE A 174 -10.18 -4.87 3.27
N ASP A 175 -9.99 -5.30 4.51
CA ASP A 175 -9.92 -4.39 5.67
C ASP A 175 -8.50 -3.82 5.81
N HIS A 176 -8.22 -2.71 5.13
CA HIS A 176 -6.87 -2.17 4.95
C HIS A 176 -6.29 -1.53 6.21
N GLY A 177 -7.11 -0.87 7.01
CA GLY A 177 -6.69 -0.22 8.25
C GLY A 177 -5.88 1.07 8.06
N TRP A 178 -5.28 1.54 9.16
CA TRP A 178 -4.45 2.74 9.23
C TRP A 178 -3.03 2.40 8.77
N ASN A 179 -2.53 3.17 7.77
CA ASN A 179 -1.23 2.93 7.16
C ASN A 179 -0.56 4.26 6.76
N ALA A 180 0.18 4.32 5.71
CA ALA A 180 0.94 5.45 5.16
C ALA A 180 1.08 6.68 6.06
N LEU A 181 2.30 7.02 6.44
CA LEU A 181 2.61 8.23 7.19
C LEU A 181 3.56 9.11 6.38
N GLU A 182 3.25 10.41 6.30
CA GLU A 182 4.17 11.37 5.69
C GLU A 182 4.18 12.69 6.50
N ILE A 183 5.38 13.27 6.66
CA ILE A 183 5.56 14.54 7.36
C ILE A 183 5.55 15.70 6.35
N SER A 184 4.83 16.78 6.68
CA SER A 184 4.86 18.00 5.84
C SER A 184 6.28 18.55 5.69
N PRO A 185 6.61 19.19 4.55
CA PRO A 185 7.96 19.72 4.31
C PRO A 185 8.45 20.72 5.38
N ASP A 186 7.54 21.43 6.03
CA ASP A 186 7.84 22.36 7.13
C ASP A 186 7.96 21.67 8.50
N GLY A 187 7.74 20.36 8.57
CA GLY A 187 7.82 19.56 9.78
C GLY A 187 6.73 19.80 10.81
N LYS A 188 5.60 20.46 10.44
CA LYS A 188 4.55 20.82 11.40
C LYS A 188 3.41 19.82 11.47
N PHE A 189 3.15 19.11 10.37
CA PHE A 189 2.01 18.19 10.26
C PHE A 189 2.47 16.79 9.87
N ILE A 190 1.70 15.80 10.33
CA ILE A 190 1.77 14.42 9.90
C ILE A 190 0.46 14.07 9.19
N TYR A 191 0.59 13.46 8.03
CA TYR A 191 -0.52 12.94 7.23
C TYR A 191 -0.59 11.42 7.39
N VAL A 192 -1.80 10.88 7.44
CA VAL A 192 -2.00 9.44 7.58
C VAL A 192 -3.20 8.99 6.75
N ASN A 193 -3.04 7.88 6.04
CA ASN A 193 -4.15 7.20 5.38
C ASN A 193 -4.84 6.22 6.33
N SER A 194 -6.16 6.22 6.32
CA SER A 194 -6.96 5.11 6.81
C SER A 194 -7.67 4.47 5.62
N GLY A 195 -7.28 3.26 5.26
CA GLY A 195 -7.82 2.57 4.11
C GLY A 195 -9.25 2.08 4.28
N ALA A 196 -9.89 1.74 3.18
CA ALA A 196 -11.24 1.20 3.15
C ALA A 196 -11.32 -0.15 3.84
N ARG A 197 -12.49 -0.47 4.36
CA ARG A 197 -12.82 -1.75 5.01
C ARG A 197 -13.39 -2.78 4.05
N THR A 198 -13.80 -2.33 2.87
CA THR A 198 -14.49 -3.10 1.85
C THR A 198 -13.71 -3.06 0.54
N ASP A 199 -13.98 -3.98 -0.36
CA ASP A 199 -13.34 -4.00 -1.68
C ASP A 199 -13.76 -2.81 -2.53
N HIS A 200 -15.07 -2.59 -2.69
CA HIS A 200 -15.63 -1.57 -3.58
C HIS A 200 -16.84 -0.84 -2.95
N GLY A 201 -16.97 -0.80 -1.62
CA GLY A 201 -18.05 -0.10 -0.90
C GLY A 201 -19.21 -1.00 -0.49
N GLU A 202 -19.14 -2.30 -0.77
CA GLU A 202 -20.14 -3.31 -0.40
C GLU A 202 -20.26 -3.51 1.10
N VAL A 203 -21.35 -4.13 1.55
CA VAL A 203 -21.49 -4.64 2.91
C VAL A 203 -20.77 -5.98 3.01
N GLN A 204 -19.86 -6.07 3.97
CA GLN A 204 -19.16 -7.31 4.27
C GLN A 204 -19.53 -7.75 5.68
N ASP A 205 -20.53 -8.61 5.81
CA ASP A 205 -20.97 -9.13 7.10
C ASP A 205 -20.27 -10.44 7.52
N ASN A 206 -19.51 -11.01 6.59
CA ASN A 206 -18.78 -12.26 6.77
C ASN A 206 -19.69 -13.38 7.35
N GLY A 207 -20.86 -13.57 6.74
CA GLY A 207 -21.84 -14.56 7.18
C GLY A 207 -22.53 -14.20 8.51
N GLY A 208 -22.72 -12.93 8.79
CA GLY A 208 -23.33 -12.41 10.01
C GLY A 208 -22.34 -12.29 11.19
N LEU A 209 -21.07 -12.68 11.01
CA LEU A 209 -20.06 -12.57 12.06
C LEU A 209 -19.69 -11.10 12.37
N TYR A 210 -19.74 -10.24 11.35
CA TYR A 210 -19.48 -8.81 11.43
C TYR A 210 -20.58 -8.02 10.70
N PRO A 211 -21.84 -8.03 11.21
CA PRO A 211 -22.96 -7.44 10.52
C PRO A 211 -22.78 -5.94 10.29
N ASN A 212 -23.24 -5.48 9.12
CA ASN A 212 -23.23 -4.06 8.73
C ASN A 212 -21.85 -3.40 8.67
N ALA A 213 -20.79 -4.17 8.45
CA ALA A 213 -19.47 -3.61 8.28
C ALA A 213 -19.36 -2.87 6.93
N ARG A 214 -19.53 -1.54 6.97
CA ARG A 214 -19.33 -0.59 5.87
C ARG A 214 -18.21 0.39 6.18
N ASN A 215 -17.79 1.14 5.17
CA ASN A 215 -16.91 2.28 5.38
C ASN A 215 -17.64 3.37 6.18
N GLY A 216 -16.94 3.96 7.13
CA GLY A 216 -17.40 5.03 8.00
C GLY A 216 -16.46 6.23 7.96
N ALA A 217 -16.67 7.19 8.87
CA ALA A 217 -15.89 8.43 8.92
C ALA A 217 -14.38 8.20 9.16
N LEU A 218 -14.02 7.07 9.80
CA LEU A 218 -12.64 6.71 10.14
C LEU A 218 -11.94 5.88 9.04
N THR A 219 -12.53 5.72 7.86
CA THR A 219 -12.01 4.83 6.79
C THR A 219 -12.08 5.48 5.41
N ALA A 220 -11.23 5.04 4.48
CA ALA A 220 -11.13 5.56 3.11
C ALA A 220 -10.84 7.07 3.03
N ASN A 221 -9.99 7.58 3.94
CA ASN A 221 -9.73 8.99 4.12
C ASN A 221 -8.26 9.28 4.43
N ILE A 222 -7.84 10.50 4.17
CA ILE A 222 -6.55 11.05 4.62
C ILE A 222 -6.80 11.99 5.79
N PHE A 223 -6.08 11.78 6.88
CA PHE A 223 -6.11 12.62 8.06
C PHE A 223 -4.84 13.43 8.19
N ARG A 224 -4.93 14.55 8.91
CA ARG A 224 -3.79 15.45 9.20
C ARG A 224 -3.79 15.84 10.67
N PHE A 225 -2.63 15.74 11.32
CA PHE A 225 -2.45 16.13 12.71
C PHE A 225 -1.19 17.00 12.87
N PRO A 226 -1.16 17.94 13.83
CA PRO A 226 0.12 18.54 14.25
C PRO A 226 1.09 17.46 14.73
N VAL A 227 2.37 17.55 14.40
CA VAL A 227 3.39 16.59 14.88
C VAL A 227 3.55 16.60 16.40
N THR A 228 3.05 17.65 17.06
CA THR A 228 3.01 17.81 18.52
C THR A 228 1.73 17.26 19.17
N ALA A 229 0.81 16.74 18.34
CA ALA A 229 -0.44 16.16 18.83
C ALA A 229 -0.20 15.04 19.85
N GLN A 230 -1.08 14.96 20.85
CA GLN A 230 -1.03 13.93 21.89
C GLN A 230 -2.41 13.69 22.50
N ASN A 231 -2.67 12.43 22.83
CA ASN A 231 -3.89 11.98 23.54
C ASN A 231 -5.20 12.39 22.85
N ILE A 232 -5.24 12.37 21.50
CA ILE A 232 -6.44 12.65 20.73
C ILE A 232 -7.31 11.40 20.68
N THR A 233 -8.62 11.53 20.90
CA THR A 233 -9.61 10.52 20.56
C THR A 233 -10.38 10.95 19.33
N LEU A 234 -10.28 10.18 18.25
CA LEU A 234 -10.97 10.45 16.98
C LEU A 234 -12.36 9.81 17.00
N PRO A 235 -13.42 10.59 16.81
CA PRO A 235 -14.79 10.08 16.73
C PRO A 235 -15.07 9.46 15.35
N ASP A 236 -16.00 8.51 15.28
CA ASP A 236 -16.54 8.03 14.00
C ASP A 236 -17.68 8.95 13.52
N ASN A 237 -17.33 10.22 13.25
CA ASN A 237 -18.26 11.27 12.81
C ASN A 237 -17.54 12.25 11.88
N THR A 238 -17.93 12.25 10.61
CA THR A 238 -17.31 13.08 9.56
C THR A 238 -17.40 14.59 9.85
N ALA A 239 -18.55 15.06 10.35
CA ALA A 239 -18.74 16.48 10.61
C ALA A 239 -17.84 16.97 11.77
N GLU A 240 -17.69 16.17 12.81
CA GLU A 240 -16.81 16.49 13.94
C GLU A 240 -15.32 16.43 13.53
N LEU A 241 -14.91 15.43 12.75
CA LEU A 241 -13.56 15.31 12.23
C LEU A 241 -13.18 16.52 11.35
N LYS A 242 -14.11 16.98 10.48
CA LYS A 242 -13.95 18.20 9.66
C LYS A 242 -13.85 19.45 10.55
N ALA A 243 -14.75 19.60 11.50
CA ALA A 243 -14.79 20.77 12.39
C ALA A 243 -13.49 20.90 13.22
N LYS A 244 -12.87 19.78 13.59
CA LYS A 244 -11.57 19.72 14.29
C LYS A 244 -10.36 19.85 13.36
N GLY A 245 -10.56 19.89 12.04
CA GLY A 245 -9.49 19.99 11.04
C GLY A 245 -8.63 18.72 10.91
N TYR A 246 -9.12 17.57 11.39
CA TYR A 246 -8.41 16.29 11.29
C TYR A 246 -8.60 15.59 9.97
N LEU A 247 -9.78 15.73 9.34
CA LEU A 247 -10.08 15.14 8.04
C LEU A 247 -9.52 16.04 6.94
N TYR A 248 -8.50 15.57 6.23
CA TYR A 248 -7.79 16.33 5.20
C TYR A 248 -8.37 16.12 3.81
N ALA A 249 -8.61 14.85 3.42
CA ALA A 249 -9.18 14.47 2.13
C ALA A 249 -10.01 13.19 2.28
N GLU A 250 -11.01 13.02 1.40
CA GLU A 250 -12.02 11.96 1.48
C GLU A 250 -12.02 11.08 0.22
N GLY A 251 -12.56 9.87 0.35
CA GLY A 251 -12.89 9.02 -0.79
C GLY A 251 -11.67 8.41 -1.49
N ILE A 252 -10.65 8.03 -0.74
CA ILE A 252 -9.48 7.30 -1.24
C ILE A 252 -9.50 5.89 -0.67
N ARG A 253 -9.62 4.87 -1.56
CA ARG A 253 -9.77 3.48 -1.13
C ARG A 253 -8.64 3.00 -0.23
N ASN A 254 -7.41 3.12 -0.65
CA ASN A 254 -6.24 2.72 0.15
C ASN A 254 -4.97 3.38 -0.38
N ALA A 255 -4.69 4.63 0.03
CA ALA A 255 -3.42 5.26 -0.27
C ALA A 255 -2.32 4.62 0.58
N TYR A 256 -1.80 3.47 0.12
CA TYR A 256 -0.82 2.71 0.89
C TYR A 256 0.47 3.48 1.13
N ASP A 257 0.82 4.43 0.27
CA ASP A 257 1.90 5.36 0.53
C ASP A 257 1.60 6.80 0.13
N LEU A 258 2.23 7.73 0.84
CA LEU A 258 2.12 9.18 0.68
C LEU A 258 3.51 9.78 0.56
N ALA A 259 3.70 10.72 -0.36
CA ALA A 259 4.96 11.44 -0.48
C ALA A 259 4.76 12.88 -0.96
N PHE A 260 5.49 13.83 -0.37
CA PHE A 260 5.61 15.18 -0.92
C PHE A 260 6.63 15.19 -2.07
N ASP A 261 6.28 15.87 -3.16
CA ASP A 261 7.22 16.20 -4.23
C ASP A 261 8.20 17.30 -3.80
N PRO A 262 9.22 17.61 -4.62
CA PRO A 262 10.17 18.70 -4.30
C PRO A 262 9.55 20.11 -4.18
N ASP A 263 8.35 20.30 -4.70
CA ASP A 263 7.60 21.57 -4.66
C ASP A 263 6.57 21.62 -3.52
N GLY A 264 6.55 20.60 -2.66
CA GLY A 264 5.68 20.51 -1.48
C GLY A 264 4.23 20.10 -1.77
N LYS A 265 3.97 19.43 -2.89
CA LYS A 265 2.66 18.86 -3.21
C LYS A 265 2.58 17.43 -2.73
N LEU A 266 1.48 17.09 -2.04
CA LEU A 266 1.26 15.75 -1.53
C LEU A 266 0.66 14.85 -2.60
N PHE A 267 1.31 13.71 -2.85
CA PHE A 267 0.80 12.64 -3.69
C PHE A 267 0.58 11.39 -2.87
N GLY A 268 -0.35 10.54 -3.32
CA GLY A 268 -0.59 9.22 -2.75
C GLY A 268 -0.89 8.21 -3.83
N VAL A 269 -0.48 6.97 -3.62
CA VAL A 269 -0.75 5.85 -4.53
C VAL A 269 -1.70 4.88 -3.88
N SER A 270 -2.81 4.58 -4.56
CA SER A 270 -3.95 3.84 -4.01
C SER A 270 -4.22 2.56 -4.77
N ASN A 271 -4.44 1.49 -4.03
CA ASN A 271 -4.82 0.20 -4.59
C ASN A 271 -6.29 0.19 -5.04
N SER A 272 -6.56 -0.40 -6.19
CA SER A 272 -7.89 -0.60 -6.75
C SER A 272 -8.54 -1.92 -6.29
N PRO A 273 -9.86 -2.11 -6.49
CA PRO A 273 -10.58 -3.30 -6.07
C PRO A 273 -10.24 -4.53 -6.95
N ASP A 274 -10.83 -5.67 -6.58
CA ASP A 274 -10.82 -6.90 -7.38
C ASP A 274 -11.59 -6.80 -8.71
N TYR A 275 -12.20 -5.68 -8.97
CA TYR A 275 -12.76 -5.30 -10.26
C TYR A 275 -11.64 -4.75 -11.16
N ASP A 276 -11.61 -5.05 -12.47
CA ASP A 276 -10.51 -4.70 -13.39
C ASP A 276 -10.37 -3.18 -13.62
N MET A 277 -10.33 -2.39 -12.55
CA MET A 277 -10.13 -0.94 -12.55
C MET A 277 -8.63 -0.61 -12.42
N PRO A 278 -8.13 0.44 -13.10
CA PRO A 278 -6.78 0.94 -12.90
C PRO A 278 -6.46 1.26 -11.45
N GLU A 279 -5.21 1.08 -11.06
CA GLU A 279 -4.68 1.58 -9.80
C GLU A 279 -4.48 3.10 -9.89
N ASP A 280 -4.68 3.82 -8.78
CA ASP A 280 -4.67 5.28 -8.78
C ASP A 280 -3.39 5.88 -8.17
N MET A 281 -2.94 6.99 -8.74
CA MET A 281 -2.11 8.00 -8.08
C MET A 281 -2.91 9.30 -7.99
N PHE A 282 -2.96 9.93 -6.83
CA PHE A 282 -3.68 11.18 -6.62
C PHE A 282 -2.74 12.33 -6.21
N TRP A 283 -2.98 13.52 -6.75
CA TRP A 283 -2.51 14.74 -6.14
C TRP A 283 -3.48 15.12 -5.02
N ILE A 284 -3.05 14.89 -3.77
CA ILE A 284 -3.92 14.99 -2.59
C ILE A 284 -3.97 16.43 -2.09
N ARG A 285 -5.17 17.00 -2.03
CA ARG A 285 -5.44 18.38 -1.64
C ARG A 285 -6.47 18.44 -0.51
N GLU A 286 -6.35 19.46 0.33
CA GLU A 286 -7.27 19.69 1.45
C GLU A 286 -8.71 19.91 0.98
N GLY A 287 -9.66 19.24 1.61
CA GLY A 287 -11.09 19.36 1.32
C GLY A 287 -11.56 18.67 0.03
N HIS A 288 -10.67 17.96 -0.69
CA HIS A 288 -11.03 17.23 -1.90
C HIS A 288 -11.56 15.83 -1.60
N HIS A 289 -12.45 15.35 -2.49
CA HIS A 289 -12.98 13.99 -2.47
C HIS A 289 -12.55 13.25 -3.75
N TYR A 290 -12.02 12.03 -3.62
CA TYR A 290 -11.37 11.28 -4.71
C TYR A 290 -12.23 10.15 -5.29
N GLY A 291 -13.48 10.02 -4.87
CA GLY A 291 -14.50 9.23 -5.55
C GLY A 291 -14.91 7.93 -4.89
N PHE A 292 -14.04 7.27 -4.11
CA PHE A 292 -14.40 6.01 -3.45
C PHE A 292 -15.60 6.19 -2.50
N PRO A 293 -16.62 5.30 -2.51
CA PRO A 293 -16.70 4.06 -3.29
C PRO A 293 -17.40 4.20 -4.66
N TRP A 294 -17.78 5.38 -5.12
CA TRP A 294 -18.58 5.59 -6.34
C TRP A 294 -17.74 5.59 -7.63
N VAL A 295 -16.49 6.01 -7.54
CA VAL A 295 -15.54 6.06 -8.66
C VAL A 295 -14.18 5.55 -8.17
N MET A 296 -13.55 4.66 -8.95
CA MET A 296 -12.21 4.12 -8.71
C MET A 296 -11.53 3.91 -10.06
N GLY A 297 -10.23 4.17 -10.14
CA GLY A 297 -9.48 4.03 -11.40
C GLY A 297 -10.07 4.85 -12.56
N GLY A 298 -10.78 5.95 -12.27
CA GLY A 298 -11.50 6.75 -13.26
C GLY A 298 -12.78 6.08 -13.81
N ILE A 299 -13.23 4.97 -13.23
CA ILE A 299 -14.38 4.17 -13.67
C ILE A 299 -15.48 4.24 -12.60
N GLU A 300 -16.71 4.40 -13.03
CA GLU A 300 -17.89 4.37 -12.16
C GLU A 300 -18.08 2.97 -11.56
N ASN A 301 -18.28 2.89 -10.24
CA ASN A 301 -18.62 1.63 -9.59
C ASN A 301 -20.06 1.25 -9.93
N PRO A 302 -20.30 0.13 -10.63
CA PRO A 302 -21.64 -0.23 -11.07
C PRO A 302 -22.57 -0.61 -9.92
N GLN A 303 -22.05 -0.98 -8.75
CA GLN A 303 -22.85 -1.32 -7.57
C GLN A 303 -23.70 -0.16 -7.05
N GLN A 304 -23.38 1.08 -7.41
CA GLN A 304 -24.22 2.24 -7.09
C GLN A 304 -25.55 2.27 -7.85
N TYR A 305 -25.74 1.42 -8.88
CA TYR A 305 -26.93 1.39 -9.72
C TYR A 305 -27.84 0.22 -9.33
N PRO A 306 -29.13 0.47 -9.02
CA PRO A 306 -30.03 -0.54 -8.44
C PRO A 306 -30.35 -1.70 -9.38
N ASP A 307 -30.19 -1.53 -10.68
CA ASP A 307 -30.46 -2.52 -11.74
C ASP A 307 -29.21 -3.29 -12.18
N TRP A 308 -28.05 -3.00 -11.60
CA TRP A 308 -26.84 -3.76 -11.91
C TRP A 308 -26.95 -5.22 -11.45
N GLN A 309 -26.72 -6.12 -12.38
CA GLN A 309 -26.70 -7.57 -12.15
C GLN A 309 -25.27 -8.08 -12.45
N PRO A 310 -24.42 -8.27 -11.43
CA PRO A 310 -23.04 -8.66 -11.63
C PRO A 310 -22.93 -10.08 -12.21
N SER A 311 -22.21 -10.19 -13.33
CA SER A 311 -21.89 -11.47 -13.97
C SER A 311 -20.65 -11.32 -14.84
N PRO A 312 -19.65 -12.19 -14.75
CA PRO A 312 -18.49 -12.17 -15.64
C PRO A 312 -18.83 -12.31 -17.13
N GLU A 313 -20.03 -12.83 -17.45
CA GLU A 313 -20.51 -13.01 -18.83
C GLU A 313 -21.02 -11.69 -19.44
N THR A 314 -21.53 -10.76 -18.61
CA THR A 314 -22.14 -9.52 -19.06
C THR A 314 -21.38 -8.27 -18.63
N ASP A 315 -20.59 -8.36 -17.57
CA ASP A 315 -19.73 -7.31 -17.05
C ASP A 315 -18.25 -7.69 -17.24
N PRO A 316 -17.58 -7.11 -18.26
CA PRO A 316 -16.22 -7.52 -18.61
C PRO A 316 -15.17 -7.14 -17.57
N PHE A 317 -15.48 -6.27 -16.62
CA PHE A 317 -14.57 -5.88 -15.55
C PHE A 317 -14.56 -6.88 -14.38
N ILE A 318 -15.51 -7.82 -14.33
CA ILE A 318 -15.53 -8.87 -13.30
C ILE A 318 -14.65 -10.03 -13.75
N ASN A 319 -13.51 -10.19 -13.10
CA ASN A 319 -12.68 -11.36 -13.29
C ASN A 319 -13.26 -12.53 -12.47
N LYS A 320 -13.66 -13.62 -13.15
CA LYS A 320 -14.24 -14.82 -12.49
C LYS A 320 -13.31 -15.49 -11.46
N PHE A 321 -12.02 -15.19 -11.49
CA PHE A 321 -11.04 -15.68 -10.53
C PHE A 321 -10.78 -14.70 -9.39
N ALA A 322 -11.34 -13.49 -9.44
CA ALA A 322 -11.22 -12.52 -8.37
C ALA A 322 -11.84 -13.05 -7.07
N HIS A 323 -11.17 -12.79 -5.94
CA HIS A 323 -11.66 -13.23 -4.64
C HIS A 323 -13.02 -12.62 -4.34
N ALA A 324 -13.22 -11.33 -4.58
CA ALA A 324 -14.50 -10.64 -4.35
C ALA A 324 -15.67 -11.28 -5.13
N TRP A 325 -15.41 -11.78 -6.35
CA TRP A 325 -16.42 -12.53 -7.11
C TRP A 325 -16.71 -13.89 -6.47
N GLN A 326 -15.68 -14.67 -6.15
CA GLN A 326 -15.82 -16.01 -5.59
C GLN A 326 -16.54 -16.03 -4.24
N VAL A 327 -16.35 -15.01 -3.42
CA VAL A 327 -17.03 -14.86 -2.12
C VAL A 327 -18.33 -14.03 -2.21
N LYS A 328 -18.80 -13.71 -3.43
CA LYS A 328 -20.07 -13.03 -3.70
C LYS A 328 -20.17 -11.60 -3.15
N TYR A 329 -19.06 -10.86 -3.12
CA TYR A 329 -19.07 -9.45 -2.74
C TYR A 329 -19.60 -8.55 -3.87
N PHE A 330 -19.50 -8.99 -5.13
CA PHE A 330 -20.24 -8.36 -6.23
C PHE A 330 -21.69 -8.85 -6.23
N HIS A 331 -22.58 -8.01 -5.80
CA HIS A 331 -24.02 -8.28 -5.75
C HIS A 331 -24.81 -6.97 -5.87
N ASN A 332 -26.07 -7.04 -6.24
CA ASN A 332 -26.96 -5.90 -6.14
C ASN A 332 -27.13 -5.52 -4.66
N ASP A 333 -26.90 -4.26 -4.34
CA ASP A 333 -26.97 -3.74 -2.98
C ASP A 333 -27.91 -2.53 -2.93
N PRO A 334 -29.19 -2.72 -2.56
CA PRO A 334 -30.15 -1.63 -2.50
C PRO A 334 -29.81 -0.56 -1.45
N ASP A 335 -28.96 -0.90 -0.48
CA ASP A 335 -28.50 0.00 0.58
C ASP A 335 -27.13 0.61 0.28
N PHE A 336 -26.63 0.48 -0.97
CA PHE A 336 -25.35 1.09 -1.36
C PHE A 336 -25.39 2.60 -1.09
N PRO A 337 -24.32 3.21 -0.55
CA PRO A 337 -24.30 4.61 -0.19
C PRO A 337 -24.64 5.51 -1.38
N LYS A 338 -25.56 6.44 -1.18
CA LYS A 338 -25.88 7.44 -2.21
C LYS A 338 -24.67 8.34 -2.45
N ARG A 339 -24.43 8.65 -3.73
CA ARG A 339 -23.40 9.60 -4.13
C ARG A 339 -23.71 10.97 -3.50
N PRO A 340 -22.72 11.63 -2.85
CA PRO A 340 -22.95 12.91 -2.19
C PRO A 340 -23.29 13.99 -3.22
N GLU A 341 -24.41 14.70 -3.00
CA GLU A 341 -24.88 15.77 -3.89
C GLU A 341 -23.92 16.97 -3.86
N GLY A 342 -23.66 17.54 -5.04
CA GLY A 342 -22.82 18.74 -5.19
C GLY A 342 -21.32 18.49 -4.98
N VAL A 343 -20.88 17.27 -4.65
CA VAL A 343 -19.46 16.95 -4.47
C VAL A 343 -18.85 16.57 -5.83
N LYS A 344 -17.86 17.35 -6.24
CA LYS A 344 -17.03 17.04 -7.41
C LYS A 344 -15.87 16.12 -6.99
N PHE A 345 -15.76 14.97 -7.62
CA PHE A 345 -14.63 14.07 -7.40
C PHE A 345 -13.40 14.53 -8.18
N SER A 346 -12.25 14.52 -7.51
CA SER A 346 -10.95 14.79 -8.13
C SER A 346 -10.44 13.52 -8.79
N PRO A 347 -10.06 13.57 -10.08
CA PRO A 347 -9.59 12.39 -10.79
C PRO A 347 -8.18 12.00 -10.38
N GLY A 348 -7.81 10.73 -10.62
CA GLY A 348 -6.43 10.26 -10.57
C GLY A 348 -5.53 10.95 -11.62
N VAL A 349 -4.23 10.83 -11.42
CA VAL A 349 -3.22 11.26 -12.37
C VAL A 349 -3.24 10.33 -13.57
N GLN A 350 -3.40 10.86 -14.78
CA GLN A 350 -3.43 10.05 -16.01
C GLN A 350 -2.02 9.66 -16.45
N ASN A 351 -1.80 8.37 -16.70
CA ASN A 351 -0.54 7.84 -17.20
C ASN A 351 -0.48 7.85 -18.73
N LEU A 352 0.47 8.58 -19.28
CA LEU A 352 0.72 8.68 -20.73
C LEU A 352 1.76 7.68 -21.26
N GLY A 353 2.08 6.65 -20.45
CA GLY A 353 3.05 5.61 -20.85
C GLY A 353 4.52 6.05 -20.75
N PRO A 354 5.45 5.25 -21.30
CA PRO A 354 5.21 4.01 -22.06
C PRO A 354 4.89 2.76 -21.23
N ASP A 355 5.06 2.77 -19.91
CA ASP A 355 4.87 1.59 -19.09
C ASP A 355 3.70 1.73 -18.12
N ALA A 356 3.15 0.61 -17.65
CA ALA A 356 2.19 0.51 -16.58
C ALA A 356 0.83 1.21 -16.84
N ASN A 357 0.38 1.27 -18.09
CA ASN A 357 -0.83 1.97 -18.51
C ASN A 357 -1.81 1.14 -19.34
N GLU A 358 -1.72 -0.20 -19.23
CA GLU A 358 -2.79 -1.06 -19.74
C GLU A 358 -4.06 -0.91 -18.91
N TYR A 359 -5.21 -0.91 -19.58
CA TYR A 359 -6.52 -0.84 -18.94
C TYR A 359 -7.58 -1.60 -19.75
N ARG A 360 -8.70 -1.91 -19.12
CA ARG A 360 -9.86 -2.54 -19.75
C ARG A 360 -10.84 -1.48 -20.24
N THR A 361 -11.28 -1.57 -21.49
CA THR A 361 -12.35 -0.75 -22.05
C THR A 361 -13.73 -1.29 -21.67
N ASN A 362 -14.77 -0.46 -21.79
CA ASN A 362 -16.16 -0.89 -21.57
C ASN A 362 -16.61 -2.04 -22.51
N ALA A 363 -15.93 -2.22 -23.64
CA ALA A 363 -16.14 -3.36 -24.54
C ALA A 363 -15.40 -4.64 -24.12
N GLY A 364 -14.75 -4.64 -22.94
CA GLY A 364 -14.01 -5.78 -22.40
C GLY A 364 -12.63 -6.00 -22.97
N LYS A 365 -12.20 -5.17 -23.93
CA LYS A 365 -10.87 -5.29 -24.54
C LYS A 365 -9.83 -4.64 -23.62
N VAL A 366 -8.70 -5.35 -23.39
CA VAL A 366 -7.51 -4.74 -22.79
C VAL A 366 -6.76 -3.98 -23.89
N VAL A 367 -6.40 -2.76 -23.59
CA VAL A 367 -5.65 -1.86 -24.47
C VAL A 367 -4.49 -1.23 -23.71
N ASP A 368 -3.47 -0.88 -24.44
CA ASP A 368 -2.34 -0.11 -23.95
C ASP A 368 -2.62 1.38 -24.15
N GLY A 369 -2.40 2.19 -23.10
CA GLY A 369 -2.64 3.62 -23.14
C GLY A 369 -1.78 4.35 -24.20
N ASP A 370 -0.61 3.87 -24.49
CA ASP A 370 0.26 4.40 -25.55
C ASP A 370 -0.37 4.30 -26.94
N GLN A 371 -1.08 3.22 -27.19
CA GLN A 371 -1.74 2.98 -28.47
C GLN A 371 -2.99 3.84 -28.65
N THR A 372 -3.64 4.20 -27.55
CA THR A 372 -4.87 4.99 -27.57
C THR A 372 -4.62 6.47 -27.26
N GLY A 373 -3.47 6.80 -26.67
CA GLY A 373 -3.13 8.15 -26.20
C GLY A 373 -3.91 8.59 -24.96
N VAL A 374 -4.72 7.70 -24.37
CA VAL A 374 -5.56 8.01 -23.19
C VAL A 374 -5.62 6.79 -22.29
N THR A 375 -5.53 7.02 -20.97
CA THR A 375 -5.86 6.05 -19.91
C THR A 375 -6.91 6.64 -18.99
N THR A 376 -7.69 5.78 -18.33
CA THR A 376 -8.72 6.23 -17.39
C THR A 376 -8.14 6.74 -16.07
N SER A 377 -6.99 6.16 -15.62
CA SER A 377 -6.27 6.58 -14.43
C SER A 377 -4.78 6.27 -14.54
N THR A 378 -4.08 5.80 -13.45
CA THR A 378 -2.63 5.86 -13.41
C THR A 378 -1.95 4.56 -13.83
N PHE A 379 -2.25 3.43 -13.14
CA PHE A 379 -1.48 2.20 -13.38
C PHE A 379 -2.35 1.03 -13.81
N THR A 380 -1.74 0.06 -14.48
CA THR A 380 -2.38 -1.20 -14.85
C THR A 380 -3.04 -1.85 -13.64
N PRO A 381 -4.29 -2.37 -13.75
CA PRO A 381 -5.00 -3.07 -12.68
C PRO A 381 -4.18 -4.19 -12.04
N HIS A 382 -4.43 -4.45 -10.75
CA HIS A 382 -3.88 -5.57 -9.97
C HIS A 382 -2.35 -5.59 -9.81
N ALA A 383 -1.68 -4.50 -10.13
CA ALA A 383 -0.26 -4.27 -9.86
C ALA A 383 -0.12 -3.16 -8.82
N SER A 384 -0.42 -3.49 -7.55
CA SER A 384 -0.60 -2.55 -6.45
C SER A 384 0.59 -1.59 -6.28
N PRO A 385 0.42 -0.27 -6.46
CA PRO A 385 1.45 0.71 -6.17
C PRO A 385 1.55 0.87 -4.65
N LEU A 386 2.75 0.60 -4.08
CA LEU A 386 2.94 0.58 -2.63
C LEU A 386 3.93 1.63 -2.14
N GLY A 387 5.22 1.53 -2.46
CA GLY A 387 6.23 2.50 -2.00
C GLY A 387 6.37 3.68 -2.98
N LEU A 388 6.04 4.89 -2.53
CA LEU A 388 6.13 6.13 -3.31
C LEU A 388 7.18 7.06 -2.72
N PHE A 389 8.12 7.54 -3.53
CA PHE A 389 9.09 8.52 -3.08
C PHE A 389 9.49 9.48 -4.21
N PHE A 390 10.10 10.62 -3.86
CA PHE A 390 10.60 11.61 -4.81
C PHE A 390 12.08 11.92 -4.56
N ASP A 391 12.80 12.32 -5.61
CA ASP A 391 14.13 12.92 -5.48
C ASP A 391 14.04 14.37 -4.92
N LYS A 392 13.59 14.47 -3.66
CA LYS A 392 13.38 15.76 -2.96
C LYS A 392 14.64 16.65 -2.93
N LYS A 393 15.84 16.04 -2.97
CA LYS A 393 17.12 16.75 -2.94
C LYS A 393 17.68 17.07 -4.31
N LYS A 394 17.03 16.63 -5.39
CA LYS A 394 17.40 16.84 -6.79
C LYS A 394 18.86 16.41 -7.08
N VAL A 395 19.25 15.22 -6.56
CA VAL A 395 20.61 14.68 -6.66
C VAL A 395 20.80 13.70 -7.83
N LEU A 396 19.72 13.21 -8.40
CA LEU A 396 19.76 12.24 -9.50
C LEU A 396 20.17 12.91 -10.83
N ALA A 397 20.52 12.10 -11.82
CA ALA A 397 20.83 12.55 -13.18
C ALA A 397 19.66 13.36 -13.78
N SER A 398 19.96 14.20 -14.76
CA SER A 398 19.04 15.24 -15.29
C SER A 398 17.70 14.70 -15.78
N ASP A 399 17.65 13.47 -16.23
CA ASP A 399 16.44 12.76 -16.73
C ASP A 399 15.58 12.15 -15.60
N LEU A 400 16.11 12.10 -14.37
CA LEU A 400 15.43 11.57 -13.18
C LEU A 400 15.29 12.63 -12.05
N LYS A 401 15.88 13.81 -12.27
CA LYS A 401 16.09 14.84 -11.24
C LYS A 401 14.78 15.46 -10.76
N GLY A 402 14.49 15.28 -9.47
CA GLY A 402 13.30 15.82 -8.83
C GLY A 402 12.03 15.01 -9.13
N ASP A 403 12.12 13.96 -9.93
CA ASP A 403 10.99 13.14 -10.31
C ASP A 403 10.59 12.15 -9.20
N GLY A 404 9.42 11.51 -9.37
CA GLY A 404 8.89 10.50 -8.48
C GLY A 404 9.27 9.07 -8.89
N PHE A 405 9.09 8.15 -7.96
CA PHE A 405 9.32 6.72 -8.17
C PHE A 405 8.28 5.92 -7.37
N VAL A 406 7.88 4.77 -7.91
CA VAL A 406 6.96 3.87 -7.22
C VAL A 406 7.37 2.42 -7.35
N ILE A 407 7.25 1.66 -6.27
CA ILE A 407 7.33 0.20 -6.27
C ILE A 407 5.93 -0.35 -6.48
N ARG A 408 5.76 -1.28 -7.43
CA ARG A 408 4.51 -2.00 -7.61
C ARG A 408 4.65 -3.45 -7.14
N TYR A 409 3.67 -3.86 -6.32
CA TYR A 409 3.55 -5.22 -5.81
C TYR A 409 2.66 -6.06 -6.72
N THR A 410 3.09 -7.29 -6.99
CA THR A 410 2.26 -8.33 -7.59
C THR A 410 2.86 -9.71 -7.35
N LEU A 411 2.05 -10.75 -7.46
CA LEU A 411 2.52 -12.13 -7.56
C LEU A 411 3.05 -12.47 -8.97
N GLY A 412 3.07 -11.49 -9.89
CA GLY A 412 3.51 -11.64 -11.28
C GLY A 412 2.65 -12.64 -12.03
N SER A 413 3.26 -13.42 -12.93
CA SER A 413 2.59 -14.43 -13.76
C SER A 413 1.88 -15.53 -12.95
N ARG A 414 2.11 -15.63 -11.65
CA ARG A 414 1.39 -16.52 -10.74
C ARG A 414 0.00 -16.01 -10.38
N SER A 415 -0.27 -14.72 -10.57
CA SER A 415 -1.56 -14.12 -10.28
C SER A 415 -2.52 -14.32 -11.45
N VAL A 416 -3.64 -14.98 -11.21
CA VAL A 416 -4.70 -15.13 -12.21
C VAL A 416 -5.43 -13.82 -12.52
N LEU A 417 -5.37 -12.85 -11.60
CA LEU A 417 -5.98 -11.53 -11.78
C LEU A 417 -5.21 -10.69 -12.78
N MET A 418 -3.89 -10.88 -12.91
CA MET A 418 -3.10 -10.16 -13.90
C MET A 418 -3.48 -10.48 -15.34
N LYS A 419 -4.15 -11.61 -15.59
CA LYS A 419 -4.63 -11.95 -16.93
C LYS A 419 -5.96 -11.23 -17.21
N PRO A 420 -6.07 -10.52 -18.34
CA PRO A 420 -5.21 -10.57 -19.52
C PRO A 420 -4.14 -9.46 -19.61
N PHE A 421 -3.88 -8.70 -18.56
CA PHE A 421 -2.86 -7.65 -18.56
C PHE A 421 -1.46 -8.24 -18.69
N THR A 422 -0.56 -7.53 -19.37
CA THR A 422 0.82 -7.97 -19.61
C THR A 422 1.86 -7.16 -18.85
N GLN A 423 1.49 -5.98 -18.36
CA GLN A 423 2.37 -5.09 -17.57
C GLN A 423 2.29 -5.45 -16.08
N GLU A 424 2.80 -6.59 -15.73
CA GLU A 424 2.56 -7.36 -14.51
C GLU A 424 2.94 -6.67 -13.18
N GLY A 425 3.69 -5.56 -13.18
CA GLY A 425 4.25 -4.99 -11.94
C GLY A 425 5.47 -5.76 -11.43
N ALA A 426 5.64 -5.90 -10.11
CA ALA A 426 6.86 -6.40 -9.46
C ALA A 426 8.10 -5.62 -9.88
N ASP A 427 7.97 -4.30 -9.94
CA ASP A 427 8.93 -3.40 -10.58
C ASP A 427 9.10 -2.07 -9.82
N LEU A 428 10.16 -1.37 -10.17
CA LEU A 428 10.40 0.03 -9.84
C LEU A 428 10.12 0.87 -11.08
N LEU A 429 9.14 1.75 -10.99
CA LEU A 429 8.83 2.74 -12.03
C LEU A 429 9.44 4.11 -11.68
N HIS A 430 9.93 4.80 -12.69
CA HIS A 430 10.17 6.24 -12.69
C HIS A 430 8.88 6.96 -13.09
N LEU A 431 8.55 8.06 -12.42
CA LEU A 431 7.33 8.85 -12.57
C LEU A 431 7.70 10.29 -12.94
N LYS A 432 7.59 10.64 -14.21
CA LYS A 432 7.81 12.01 -14.67
C LYS A 432 6.48 12.76 -14.73
N LEU A 433 6.23 13.57 -13.70
CA LEU A 433 5.00 14.35 -13.58
C LEU A 433 5.05 15.63 -14.41
N THR A 434 3.92 15.99 -15.03
CA THR A 434 3.74 17.26 -15.76
C THR A 434 2.39 17.85 -15.39
N TYR A 435 2.39 19.08 -14.85
CA TYR A 435 1.14 19.76 -14.50
C TYR A 435 0.35 20.16 -15.74
N ASN A 436 -0.93 19.79 -15.77
CA ASN A 436 -1.90 20.18 -16.78
C ASN A 436 -2.86 21.22 -16.22
N LYS A 437 -2.63 22.46 -16.60
CA LYS A 437 -3.44 23.60 -16.13
C LYS A 437 -4.94 23.48 -16.50
N ALA A 438 -5.25 22.91 -17.65
CA ALA A 438 -6.64 22.80 -18.11
C ALA A 438 -7.45 21.79 -17.27
N ALA A 439 -6.80 20.73 -16.82
CA ALA A 439 -7.41 19.71 -15.97
C ALA A 439 -7.27 20.03 -14.46
N ASP A 440 -6.47 21.02 -14.09
CA ASP A 440 -6.03 21.30 -12.72
C ASP A 440 -5.53 20.03 -12.01
N ASN A 441 -4.71 19.26 -12.73
CA ASN A 441 -4.15 17.99 -12.28
C ASN A 441 -2.83 17.70 -13.01
N TYR A 442 -2.22 16.55 -12.75
CA TYR A 442 -1.00 16.10 -13.40
C TYR A 442 -1.29 15.02 -14.44
N TYR A 443 -0.44 14.96 -15.46
CA TYR A 443 -0.13 13.76 -16.20
C TYR A 443 1.17 13.16 -15.68
N VAL A 444 1.34 11.85 -15.84
CA VAL A 444 2.60 11.15 -15.57
C VAL A 444 3.05 10.37 -16.80
N LYS A 445 4.34 10.39 -17.06
CA LYS A 445 4.98 9.39 -17.92
C LYS A 445 5.71 8.41 -17.03
N THR A 446 5.46 7.12 -17.22
CA THR A 446 6.08 6.06 -16.44
C THR A 446 7.09 5.30 -17.26
N THR A 447 8.23 5.00 -16.66
CA THR A 447 9.27 4.16 -17.28
C THR A 447 9.73 3.12 -16.27
N ARG A 448 9.75 1.86 -16.65
CA ARG A 448 10.24 0.77 -15.83
C ARG A 448 11.75 0.79 -15.76
N LEU A 449 12.30 0.83 -14.55
CA LEU A 449 13.75 0.88 -14.31
C LEU A 449 14.33 -0.45 -13.87
N VAL A 450 13.62 -1.19 -13.02
CA VAL A 450 14.05 -2.48 -12.47
C VAL A 450 12.84 -3.38 -12.36
N ASP A 451 12.99 -4.67 -12.63
CA ASP A 451 11.95 -5.68 -12.45
C ASP A 451 12.46 -6.95 -11.75
N GLY A 452 11.51 -7.83 -11.46
CA GLY A 452 11.77 -9.14 -10.86
C GLY A 452 11.70 -9.20 -9.35
N PHE A 453 11.16 -8.17 -8.68
CA PHE A 453 10.91 -8.19 -7.24
C PHE A 453 9.97 -9.34 -6.85
N LYS A 454 10.09 -9.76 -5.60
CA LYS A 454 9.20 -10.73 -5.00
C LYS A 454 8.47 -10.08 -3.84
N GLU A 455 7.26 -9.58 -4.10
CA GLU A 455 6.43 -8.97 -3.06
C GLU A 455 7.06 -7.70 -2.43
N ALA A 456 7.62 -6.79 -3.26
CA ALA A 456 8.15 -5.51 -2.78
C ALA A 456 7.04 -4.63 -2.21
N THR A 457 7.27 -4.06 -1.01
CA THR A 457 6.24 -3.33 -0.25
C THR A 457 6.56 -1.88 -0.02
N ASP A 458 7.84 -1.54 0.10
CA ASP A 458 8.23 -0.16 0.39
C ASP A 458 9.65 0.15 -0.09
N ALA A 459 9.96 1.44 -0.26
CA ALA A 459 11.26 1.90 -0.71
C ALA A 459 11.61 3.27 -0.14
N VAL A 460 12.91 3.52 0.02
CA VAL A 460 13.43 4.81 0.44
C VAL A 460 14.65 5.22 -0.38
N LEU A 461 14.69 6.49 -0.80
CA LEU A 461 15.85 7.08 -1.50
C LEU A 461 16.83 7.72 -0.51
N VAL A 462 18.08 7.25 -0.51
CA VAL A 462 19.17 7.76 0.32
C VAL A 462 20.34 8.20 -0.59
N GLY A 463 20.49 9.49 -0.80
CA GLY A 463 21.40 9.98 -1.84
C GLY A 463 20.88 9.57 -3.22
N ASN A 464 21.65 8.75 -3.93
CA ASN A 464 21.22 8.13 -5.19
C ASN A 464 20.98 6.61 -5.10
N ASP A 465 20.98 6.06 -3.89
CA ASP A 465 20.65 4.67 -3.63
C ASP A 465 19.19 4.54 -3.21
N VAL A 466 18.39 3.77 -3.94
CA VAL A 466 17.05 3.33 -3.57
C VAL A 466 17.17 2.01 -2.84
N TYR A 467 16.72 1.97 -1.60
CA TYR A 467 16.57 0.73 -0.86
C TYR A 467 15.13 0.25 -0.98
N VAL A 468 14.94 -1.04 -1.26
CA VAL A 468 13.62 -1.67 -1.44
C VAL A 468 13.52 -2.87 -0.52
N ILE A 469 12.38 -2.98 0.19
CA ILE A 469 12.09 -4.10 1.09
C ILE A 469 10.99 -5.00 0.52
N GLU A 470 11.15 -6.32 0.68
CA GLU A 470 10.19 -7.34 0.26
C GLU A 470 9.48 -7.96 1.47
N TYR A 471 8.17 -8.17 1.35
CA TYR A 471 7.28 -8.65 2.41
C TYR A 471 7.55 -10.11 2.82
N SER A 472 7.44 -11.03 1.88
CA SER A 472 7.57 -12.49 2.08
C SER A 472 6.82 -13.05 3.31
N GLY A 473 5.56 -13.40 3.17
CA GLY A 473 4.61 -13.72 4.23
C GLY A 473 5.10 -14.63 5.37
N ARG A 474 5.72 -15.80 5.09
CA ARG A 474 6.20 -16.75 6.11
C ARG A 474 7.72 -16.88 6.18
N ASN A 475 8.40 -16.55 5.11
CA ASN A 475 9.85 -16.67 4.99
C ASN A 475 10.50 -15.30 5.18
N LYS A 476 11.83 -15.27 5.27
CA LYS A 476 12.56 -14.00 5.24
C LYS A 476 12.36 -13.30 3.90
N GLY A 477 12.11 -12.00 3.95
CA GLY A 477 12.12 -11.12 2.79
C GLY A 477 13.53 -10.70 2.40
N ASN A 478 13.66 -9.83 1.41
CA ASN A 478 14.94 -9.29 0.99
C ASN A 478 14.99 -7.77 1.14
N LEU A 479 16.15 -7.24 1.40
CA LEU A 479 16.50 -5.84 1.25
C LEU A 479 17.43 -5.70 0.05
N TRP A 480 16.99 -4.89 -0.91
CA TRP A 480 17.74 -4.59 -2.12
C TRP A 480 18.27 -3.16 -2.09
N LYS A 481 19.40 -2.93 -2.75
CA LYS A 481 19.93 -1.60 -3.04
C LYS A 481 20.05 -1.42 -4.55
N ILE A 482 19.42 -0.36 -5.06
CA ILE A 482 19.42 0.04 -6.46
C ILE A 482 20.11 1.38 -6.55
N THR A 483 21.27 1.43 -7.17
CA THR A 483 22.01 2.67 -7.35
C THR A 483 21.60 3.31 -8.67
N LEU A 484 20.92 4.45 -8.59
CA LEU A 484 20.50 5.26 -9.72
C LEU A 484 21.63 6.20 -10.19
N PRO A 485 21.65 6.60 -11.46
CA PRO A 485 22.62 7.58 -11.94
C PRO A 485 22.41 8.93 -11.25
N LYS A 486 23.52 9.58 -10.87
CA LYS A 486 23.51 10.87 -10.18
C LYS A 486 24.03 11.98 -11.07
N ASP A 487 23.63 13.21 -10.77
CA ASP A 487 24.23 14.40 -11.37
C ASP A 487 25.69 14.51 -10.92
N SER A 488 26.62 14.49 -11.88
CA SER A 488 28.07 14.62 -11.64
C SER A 488 28.46 15.96 -10.97
N LYS A 489 27.56 16.97 -11.04
CA LYS A 489 27.73 18.28 -10.45
C LYS A 489 27.03 18.45 -9.09
N ALA A 490 26.21 17.48 -8.65
CA ALA A 490 25.54 17.53 -7.36
C ALA A 490 26.57 17.40 -6.24
N LYS A 491 26.86 18.47 -5.53
CA LYS A 491 27.63 18.43 -4.28
C LYS A 491 26.81 17.69 -3.25
N ILE A 492 27.26 16.52 -2.82
CA ILE A 492 26.74 15.86 -1.62
C ILE A 492 27.15 16.76 -0.46
N THR A 493 26.21 17.54 0.06
CA THR A 493 26.41 18.26 1.32
C THR A 493 26.30 17.18 2.41
N GLU A 494 27.41 16.54 2.73
CA GLU A 494 27.55 15.80 3.97
C GLU A 494 27.34 16.80 5.10
N PHE A 495 26.42 16.48 6.00
CA PHE A 495 26.25 17.24 7.24
C PHE A 495 27.56 17.11 8.03
N VAL A 496 28.40 18.12 7.92
CA VAL A 496 29.49 18.33 8.87
C VAL A 496 28.84 18.58 10.22
N ARG A 497 29.13 17.69 11.18
CA ARG A 497 28.81 17.91 12.58
C ARG A 497 29.29 19.31 12.99
N SER A 498 28.38 20.21 13.25
CA SER A 498 28.69 21.33 14.09
C SER A 498 28.60 20.86 15.54
N GLU A 499 29.72 20.47 16.09
CA GLU A 499 29.93 20.52 17.53
C GLU A 499 29.85 21.99 17.94
N LYS A 500 28.78 22.38 18.64
CA LYS A 500 28.76 23.33 19.73
C LYS A 500 27.44 23.20 20.48
#